data_395be4e9495e3edcd2c8d585287b8d2d
#
_entry.id   395be4e9495e3edcd2c8d585287b8d2d
#
_cell.length_a   1.000
_cell.length_b   1.000
_cell.length_c   1.000
_cell.angle_alpha   90.00
_cell.angle_beta   90.00
_cell.angle_gamma   90.00
#
_symmetry.space_group_name_H-M   'P 1'
#
loop_
_entity.id
_entity.type
_entity.pdbx_description
1 polymer ?
#
loop_
_entity_poly.entity_id
_entity_poly.type
_entity_poly.pdbx_seq_one_letter_code
_entity_poly.pdbx_strand_id
1 'polypeptide(L)'
;MTRILKERAFSGTTDPKVQPWETEQRKVARRAAAEGIVLLKNEDNLLPLKAGSNVALYGAGAGRTIKGGTGSGDVNERENVSVFQGIKNAGFQVTTEDWIASYDKIYENARQEWKRSILSKTGEGADTMDFFSVYSTTPFKMPAGDQVQKP
;
A
#
# COMPACT_ATOMS: atom_id res chain seq x y z
N MET A 1 25.05 -26.65 9.52
CA MET A 1 24.84 -25.24 9.14
C MET A 1 24.09 -25.13 7.82
N THR A 2 24.39 -25.92 6.80
CA THR A 2 23.79 -25.87 5.46
C THR A 2 22.28 -26.20 5.43
N ARG A 3 21.80 -27.07 6.32
CA ARG A 3 20.39 -27.47 6.38
C ARG A 3 19.46 -26.35 6.89
N ILE A 4 19.91 -25.61 7.90
CA ILE A 4 19.14 -24.49 8.48
C ILE A 4 19.02 -23.34 7.46
N LEU A 5 20.05 -23.08 6.67
CA LEU A 5 20.02 -22.07 5.62
C LEU A 5 19.10 -22.48 4.47
N LYS A 6 19.09 -23.75 4.06
CA LYS A 6 18.17 -24.24 3.01
C LYS A 6 16.70 -24.15 3.44
N GLU A 7 16.37 -24.56 4.66
CA GLU A 7 14.98 -24.65 5.11
C GLU A 7 14.38 -23.28 5.48
N ARG A 8 15.19 -22.32 5.95
CA ARG A 8 14.69 -21.02 6.39
C ARG A 8 14.93 -19.88 5.41
N ALA A 9 16.05 -19.85 4.72
CA ALA A 9 16.40 -18.74 3.84
C ALA A 9 15.86 -18.91 2.40
N PHE A 10 15.72 -20.14 1.91
CA PHE A 10 15.38 -20.39 0.51
C PHE A 10 14.04 -21.09 0.29
N SER A 11 13.50 -21.77 1.29
CA SER A 11 12.22 -22.47 1.12
C SER A 11 11.02 -21.59 1.42
N GLY A 12 11.18 -20.54 2.22
CA GLY A 12 10.08 -19.72 2.70
C GLY A 12 9.01 -20.54 3.42
N THR A 13 7.93 -19.92 3.83
CA THR A 13 6.73 -20.62 4.24
C THR A 13 5.65 -20.46 3.18
N THR A 14 5.07 -21.58 2.75
CA THR A 14 3.88 -21.58 1.89
C THR A 14 2.60 -21.79 2.70
N ASP A 15 2.71 -21.91 4.03
CA ASP A 15 1.56 -22.07 4.91
C ASP A 15 0.67 -20.82 4.85
N PRO A 16 -0.56 -20.92 4.32
CA PRO A 16 -1.48 -19.78 4.21
C PRO A 16 -2.09 -19.39 5.57
N LYS A 17 -1.93 -20.22 6.61
CA LYS A 17 -2.49 -19.94 7.94
C LYS A 17 -1.72 -18.85 8.65
N VAL A 18 -2.47 -17.92 9.24
CA VAL A 18 -1.90 -16.90 10.14
C VAL A 18 -1.38 -17.61 11.38
N GLN A 19 -0.10 -17.44 11.67
CA GLN A 19 0.52 -18.02 12.84
C GLN A 19 0.27 -17.16 14.08
N PRO A 20 0.18 -17.75 15.30
CA PRO A 20 -0.05 -16.98 16.52
C PRO A 20 0.98 -15.85 16.73
N TRP A 21 2.24 -16.08 16.39
CA TRP A 21 3.30 -15.08 16.51
C TRP A 21 3.09 -13.89 15.54
N GLU A 22 2.52 -14.11 14.35
CA GLU A 22 2.20 -13.02 13.40
C GLU A 22 1.17 -12.07 14.03
N THR A 23 0.16 -12.62 14.71
CA THR A 23 -0.87 -11.84 15.42
C THR A 23 -0.26 -11.01 16.55
N GLU A 24 0.63 -11.61 17.34
CA GLU A 24 1.30 -10.88 18.43
C GLU A 24 2.24 -9.79 17.89
N GLN A 25 3.00 -10.07 16.84
CA GLN A 25 3.88 -9.08 16.22
C GLN A 25 3.09 -7.89 15.63
N ARG A 26 1.91 -8.11 15.07
CA ARG A 26 1.03 -7.02 14.62
C ARG A 26 0.59 -6.10 15.77
N LYS A 27 0.29 -6.67 16.95
CA LYS A 27 -0.05 -5.86 18.14
C LYS A 27 1.13 -5.01 18.58
N VAL A 28 2.34 -5.60 18.59
CA VAL A 28 3.58 -4.87 18.92
C VAL A 28 3.83 -3.75 17.93
N ALA A 29 3.75 -4.03 16.64
CA ALA A 29 3.94 -3.02 15.57
C ALA A 29 2.92 -1.88 15.68
N ARG A 30 1.64 -2.19 15.93
CA ARG A 30 0.60 -1.18 16.13
C ARG A 30 0.89 -0.29 17.35
N ARG A 31 1.31 -0.88 18.47
CA ARG A 31 1.66 -0.13 19.67
C ARG A 31 2.87 0.76 19.42
N ALA A 32 3.93 0.23 18.82
CA ALA A 32 5.12 0.98 18.51
C ALA A 32 4.82 2.17 17.57
N ALA A 33 3.97 1.96 16.55
CA ALA A 33 3.53 3.04 15.68
C ALA A 33 2.76 4.13 16.45
N ALA A 34 1.84 3.75 17.34
CA ALA A 34 1.09 4.71 18.15
C ALA A 34 1.98 5.49 19.12
N GLU A 35 2.96 4.83 19.74
CA GLU A 35 3.93 5.47 20.64
C GLU A 35 4.93 6.37 19.89
N GLY A 36 5.19 6.10 18.61
CA GLY A 36 6.07 6.89 17.74
C GLY A 36 5.41 8.12 17.11
N ILE A 37 4.08 8.27 17.18
CA ILE A 37 3.38 9.42 16.61
C ILE A 37 3.49 10.62 17.52
N VAL A 38 3.93 11.75 16.97
CA VAL A 38 4.02 13.05 17.68
C VAL A 38 2.99 14.01 17.12
N LEU A 39 2.10 14.49 17.97
CA LEU A 39 1.12 15.51 17.61
C LEU A 39 1.79 16.89 17.63
N LEU A 40 2.10 17.43 16.45
CA LEU A 40 2.80 18.71 16.32
C LEU A 40 1.88 19.94 16.48
N LYS A 41 0.60 19.79 16.15
CA LYS A 41 -0.38 20.87 16.17
C LYS A 41 -1.79 20.29 16.38
N ASN A 42 -2.57 20.92 17.23
CA ASN A 42 -3.98 20.60 17.45
C ASN A 42 -4.76 21.87 17.78
N GLU A 43 -5.25 22.55 16.75
CA GLU A 43 -6.05 23.75 16.89
C GLU A 43 -7.50 23.36 17.24
N ASP A 44 -8.12 24.19 18.04
CA ASP A 44 -9.52 24.04 18.48
C ASP A 44 -9.85 22.66 19.09
N ASN A 45 -8.85 21.96 19.58
CA ASN A 45 -9.00 20.59 20.13
C ASN A 45 -9.70 19.62 19.17
N LEU A 46 -9.40 19.72 17.86
CA LEU A 46 -9.98 18.86 16.83
C LEU A 46 -9.69 17.38 17.09
N LEU A 47 -8.50 17.07 17.60
CA LEU A 47 -8.10 15.70 17.94
C LEU A 47 -8.13 15.49 19.46
N PRO A 48 -8.57 14.30 19.93
CA PRO A 48 -9.05 13.17 19.14
C PRO A 48 -10.42 13.42 18.52
N LEU A 49 -10.65 12.87 17.32
CA LEU A 49 -11.96 12.95 16.68
C LEU A 49 -13.02 12.26 17.56
N LYS A 50 -14.20 12.83 17.58
CA LYS A 50 -15.36 12.21 18.27
C LYS A 50 -15.69 10.88 17.60
N ALA A 51 -15.92 9.84 18.39
CA ALA A 51 -16.29 8.52 17.88
C ALA A 51 -17.53 8.61 16.93
N GLY A 52 -17.46 7.90 15.83
CA GLY A 52 -18.52 7.90 14.81
C GLY A 52 -18.57 9.15 13.92
N SER A 53 -17.59 10.05 14.01
CA SER A 53 -17.51 11.22 13.12
C SER A 53 -17.38 10.82 11.66
N ASN A 54 -17.88 11.69 10.79
CA ASN A 54 -17.68 11.58 9.35
C ASN A 54 -16.30 12.10 8.96
N VAL A 55 -15.59 11.35 8.12
CA VAL A 55 -14.25 11.70 7.63
C VAL A 55 -14.25 11.65 6.12
N ALA A 56 -13.74 12.70 5.47
CA ALA A 56 -13.50 12.72 4.04
C ALA A 56 -12.02 12.40 3.79
N LEU A 57 -11.76 11.39 2.97
CA LEU A 57 -10.42 10.95 2.58
C LEU A 57 -10.21 11.14 1.09
N TYR A 58 -9.11 11.76 0.71
CA TYR A 58 -8.73 12.01 -0.67
C TYR A 58 -7.28 11.62 -0.92
N GLY A 59 -6.95 11.40 -2.17
CA GLY A 59 -5.59 11.08 -2.61
C GLY A 59 -5.30 9.59 -2.70
N ALA A 60 -4.30 9.26 -3.51
CA ALA A 60 -3.91 7.87 -3.79
C ALA A 60 -3.55 7.07 -2.53
N GLY A 61 -2.94 7.72 -1.55
CA GLY A 61 -2.52 7.07 -0.30
C GLY A 61 -3.68 6.64 0.60
N ALA A 62 -4.90 7.18 0.40
CA ALA A 62 -6.05 6.82 1.22
C ALA A 62 -6.44 5.35 1.04
N GLY A 63 -6.64 4.90 -0.20
CA GLY A 63 -6.97 3.51 -0.53
C GLY A 63 -5.74 2.63 -0.71
N ARG A 64 -4.65 3.19 -1.26
CA ARG A 64 -3.40 2.49 -1.58
C ARG A 64 -2.24 3.03 -0.75
N THR A 65 -2.28 2.77 0.53
CA THR A 65 -1.23 3.22 1.45
C THR A 65 0.06 2.45 1.17
N ILE A 66 1.12 3.19 0.83
CA ILE A 66 2.46 2.62 0.61
C ILE A 66 3.10 2.36 1.96
N LYS A 67 3.48 1.13 2.22
CA LYS A 67 4.10 0.68 3.49
C LYS A 67 5.64 0.65 3.46
N GLY A 68 6.23 0.63 2.28
CA GLY A 68 7.67 0.52 2.11
C GLY A 68 8.12 0.99 0.73
N GLY A 69 9.43 1.04 0.53
CA GLY A 69 10.05 1.37 -0.75
C GLY A 69 10.08 0.17 -1.71
N THR A 70 10.54 0.41 -2.94
CA THR A 70 10.82 -0.62 -3.93
C THR A 70 12.11 -1.41 -3.60
N GLY A 71 12.29 -2.54 -4.24
CA GLY A 71 13.45 -3.41 -4.01
C GLY A 71 13.35 -4.19 -2.71
N SER A 72 14.40 -4.21 -1.90
CA SER A 72 14.45 -4.97 -0.64
C SER A 72 13.46 -4.49 0.43
N GLY A 73 12.91 -3.29 0.30
CA GLY A 73 11.87 -2.77 1.15
C GLY A 73 10.45 -3.21 0.76
N ASP A 74 10.28 -3.80 -0.42
CA ASP A 74 8.99 -4.29 -0.91
C ASP A 74 8.82 -5.76 -0.53
N VAL A 75 8.35 -5.98 0.69
CA VAL A 75 8.12 -7.32 1.23
C VAL A 75 6.69 -7.77 0.97
N ASN A 76 6.54 -9.06 0.65
CA ASN A 76 5.23 -9.68 0.54
C ASN A 76 4.58 -9.77 1.92
N GLU A 77 3.37 -9.27 2.02
CA GLU A 77 2.57 -9.29 3.22
C GLU A 77 1.28 -10.08 2.98
N ARG A 78 0.74 -10.64 4.05
CA ARG A 78 -0.58 -11.30 4.00
C ARG A 78 -1.71 -10.30 3.90
N GLU A 79 -1.54 -9.14 4.53
CA GLU A 79 -2.58 -8.13 4.68
C GLU A 79 -1.95 -6.73 4.79
N ASN A 80 -2.50 -5.82 4.04
CA ASN A 80 -2.17 -4.40 4.11
C ASN A 80 -3.41 -3.62 4.56
N VAL A 81 -3.29 -2.90 5.67
CA VAL A 81 -4.35 -2.02 6.15
C VAL A 81 -4.07 -0.61 5.62
N SER A 82 -4.88 -0.17 4.65
CA SER A 82 -4.81 1.20 4.15
C SER A 82 -5.32 2.21 5.18
N VAL A 83 -5.03 3.51 4.97
CA VAL A 83 -5.61 4.58 5.81
C VAL A 83 -7.13 4.51 5.80
N PHE A 84 -7.74 4.31 4.64
CA PHE A 84 -9.19 4.12 4.49
C PHE A 84 -9.70 2.97 5.38
N GLN A 85 -9.07 1.80 5.27
CA GLN A 85 -9.47 0.65 6.08
C GLN A 85 -9.23 0.89 7.58
N GLY A 86 -8.12 1.56 7.93
CA GLY A 86 -7.81 1.90 9.33
C GLY A 86 -8.85 2.83 9.96
N ILE A 87 -9.29 3.85 9.23
CA ILE A 87 -10.34 4.78 9.66
C ILE A 87 -11.69 4.06 9.85
N LYS A 88 -12.07 3.20 8.91
CA LYS A 88 -13.29 2.37 9.04
C LYS A 88 -13.21 1.40 10.23
N ASN A 89 -12.08 0.74 10.41
CA ASN A 89 -11.87 -0.18 11.54
C ASN A 89 -11.90 0.54 12.90
N ALA A 90 -11.61 1.83 12.93
CA ALA A 90 -11.72 2.67 14.12
C ALA A 90 -13.16 3.19 14.38
N GLY A 91 -14.13 2.80 13.56
CA GLY A 91 -15.55 3.13 13.74
C GLY A 91 -15.98 4.49 13.17
N PHE A 92 -15.14 5.13 12.33
CA PHE A 92 -15.50 6.35 11.62
C PHE A 92 -16.20 6.03 10.29
N GLN A 93 -17.05 6.96 9.82
CA GLN A 93 -17.68 6.86 8.52
C GLN A 93 -16.88 7.66 7.49
N VAL A 94 -16.52 7.02 6.37
CA VAL A 94 -15.83 7.68 5.28
C VAL A 94 -16.86 8.15 4.26
N THR A 95 -16.98 9.47 4.07
CA THR A 95 -18.00 10.07 3.17
C THR A 95 -17.58 10.09 1.71
N THR A 96 -16.32 9.74 1.41
CA THR A 96 -15.72 9.79 0.06
C THR A 96 -15.34 8.40 -0.47
N GLU A 97 -16.07 7.36 -0.07
CA GLU A 97 -15.80 5.98 -0.52
C GLU A 97 -15.88 5.85 -2.05
N ASP A 98 -16.89 6.47 -2.67
CA ASP A 98 -17.06 6.44 -4.12
C ASP A 98 -15.92 7.13 -4.86
N TRP A 99 -15.39 8.22 -4.30
CA TRP A 99 -14.23 8.89 -4.84
C TRP A 99 -13.00 7.98 -4.80
N ILE A 100 -12.76 7.32 -3.66
CA ILE A 100 -11.64 6.38 -3.50
C ILE A 100 -11.75 5.23 -4.51
N ALA A 101 -12.93 4.61 -4.61
CA ALA A 101 -13.18 3.51 -5.54
C ALA A 101 -13.01 3.94 -7.01
N SER A 102 -13.44 5.14 -7.34
CA SER A 102 -13.30 5.70 -8.70
C SER A 102 -11.82 6.00 -9.02
N TYR A 103 -11.07 6.57 -8.07
CA TYR A 103 -9.66 6.80 -8.23
C TYR A 103 -8.87 5.49 -8.37
N ASP A 104 -9.23 4.46 -7.59
CA ASP A 104 -8.60 3.14 -7.69
C ASP A 104 -8.76 2.52 -9.08
N LYS A 105 -9.90 2.69 -9.72
CA LYS A 105 -10.11 2.22 -11.11
C LYS A 105 -9.21 2.97 -12.10
N ILE A 106 -9.12 4.30 -11.99
CA ILE A 106 -8.25 5.13 -12.84
C ILE A 106 -6.79 4.71 -12.65
N TYR A 107 -6.36 4.56 -11.41
CA TYR A 107 -5.01 4.12 -11.08
C TYR A 107 -4.69 2.75 -11.67
N GLU A 108 -5.59 1.78 -11.50
CA GLU A 108 -5.36 0.42 -12.00
C GLU A 108 -5.28 0.38 -13.52
N ASN A 109 -6.14 1.09 -14.23
CA ASN A 109 -6.08 1.23 -15.67
C ASN A 109 -4.75 1.82 -16.13
N ALA A 110 -4.34 2.94 -15.53
CA ALA A 110 -3.05 3.57 -15.86
C ALA A 110 -1.87 2.63 -15.56
N ARG A 111 -1.95 1.85 -14.47
CA ARG A 111 -0.93 0.87 -14.11
C ARG A 111 -0.84 -0.26 -15.13
N GLN A 112 -1.97 -0.77 -15.61
CA GLN A 112 -2.01 -1.81 -16.64
C GLN A 112 -1.49 -1.30 -17.98
N GLU A 113 -1.82 -0.08 -18.37
CA GLU A 113 -1.30 0.56 -19.59
C GLU A 113 0.21 0.74 -19.50
N TRP A 114 0.70 1.21 -18.37
CA TRP A 114 2.14 1.35 -18.15
C TRP A 114 2.86 -0.01 -18.22
N LYS A 115 2.34 -1.06 -17.57
CA LYS A 115 2.90 -2.42 -17.68
C LYS A 115 2.95 -2.90 -19.13
N ARG A 116 1.86 -2.72 -19.87
CA ARG A 116 1.81 -3.08 -21.31
C ARG A 116 2.82 -2.31 -22.11
N SER A 117 3.00 -1.02 -21.83
CA SER A 117 3.99 -0.18 -22.55
C SER A 117 5.43 -0.64 -22.30
N ILE A 118 5.75 -1.09 -21.08
CA ILE A 118 7.07 -1.67 -20.79
C ILE A 118 7.27 -2.95 -21.57
N LEU A 119 6.32 -3.89 -21.48
CA LEU A 119 6.41 -5.17 -22.18
C LEU A 119 6.54 -5.00 -23.69
N SER A 120 5.78 -4.07 -24.29
CA SER A 120 5.87 -3.80 -25.74
C SER A 120 7.19 -3.18 -26.16
N LYS A 121 7.81 -2.36 -25.31
CA LYS A 121 9.13 -1.75 -25.58
C LYS A 121 10.28 -2.72 -25.36
N THR A 122 10.12 -3.67 -24.45
CA THR A 122 11.16 -4.68 -24.16
C THR A 122 11.29 -5.67 -25.34
N GLY A 123 10.19 -6.01 -26.02
CA GLY A 123 10.20 -6.91 -27.17
C GLY A 123 10.25 -8.40 -26.80
N GLU A 124 10.00 -9.27 -27.81
CA GLU A 124 10.13 -10.72 -27.65
C GLU A 124 11.62 -11.11 -27.66
N GLY A 125 11.98 -12.00 -26.74
CA GLY A 125 13.36 -12.51 -26.61
C GLY A 125 14.33 -11.60 -25.86
N ALA A 126 13.85 -10.48 -25.32
CA ALA A 126 14.66 -9.60 -24.50
C ALA A 126 15.13 -10.27 -23.19
N ASP A 127 16.32 -9.94 -22.77
CA ASP A 127 16.86 -10.45 -21.49
C ASP A 127 16.44 -9.57 -20.30
N THR A 128 16.89 -9.96 -19.12
CA THR A 128 16.57 -9.24 -17.87
C THR A 128 17.15 -7.82 -17.87
N MET A 129 18.30 -7.58 -18.50
CA MET A 129 18.94 -6.27 -18.55
C MET A 129 18.19 -5.32 -19.48
N ASP A 130 17.69 -5.82 -20.61
CA ASP A 130 16.82 -5.07 -21.53
C ASP A 130 15.54 -4.62 -20.80
N PHE A 131 14.91 -5.53 -20.06
CA PHE A 131 13.76 -5.20 -19.23
C PHE A 131 14.08 -4.11 -18.20
N PHE A 132 15.18 -4.22 -17.46
CA PHE A 132 15.60 -3.22 -16.48
C PHE A 132 15.88 -1.87 -17.11
N SER A 133 16.48 -1.82 -18.28
CA SER A 133 16.73 -0.60 -19.02
C SER A 133 15.44 0.12 -19.38
N VAL A 134 14.47 -0.59 -19.96
CA VAL A 134 13.14 -0.02 -20.28
C VAL A 134 12.38 0.40 -19.03
N TYR A 135 12.39 -0.42 -18.00
CA TYR A 135 11.73 -0.13 -16.73
C TYR A 135 12.28 1.15 -16.07
N SER A 136 13.60 1.31 -16.02
CA SER A 136 14.24 2.47 -15.39
C SER A 136 14.00 3.78 -16.18
N THR A 137 13.85 3.69 -17.49
CA THR A 137 13.61 4.85 -18.38
C THR A 137 12.13 5.16 -18.62
N THR A 138 11.23 4.32 -18.12
CA THR A 138 9.78 4.48 -18.28
C THR A 138 9.10 4.52 -16.91
N PRO A 139 9.28 5.59 -16.10
CA PRO A 139 8.69 5.67 -14.78
C PRO A 139 7.15 5.72 -14.86
N PHE A 140 6.50 5.04 -13.92
CA PHE A 140 5.06 5.14 -13.77
C PHE A 140 4.67 6.56 -13.35
N LYS A 141 3.77 7.18 -14.11
CA LYS A 141 3.17 8.48 -13.75
C LYS A 141 1.83 8.25 -13.07
N MET A 142 1.76 8.69 -11.83
CA MET A 142 0.52 8.57 -11.05
C MET A 142 -0.57 9.47 -11.64
N PRO A 143 -1.80 8.95 -11.87
CA PRO A 143 -2.90 9.78 -12.33
C PRO A 143 -3.21 10.90 -11.34
N ALA A 144 -3.58 12.07 -11.84
CA ALA A 144 -4.01 13.17 -11.00
C ALA A 144 -5.39 12.90 -10.40
N GLY A 145 -5.61 13.31 -9.14
CA GLY A 145 -6.87 13.10 -8.44
C GLY A 145 -8.05 13.93 -8.98
N ASP A 146 -7.77 14.96 -9.77
CA ASP A 146 -8.77 15.80 -10.44
C ASP A 146 -9.52 15.08 -11.59
N GLN A 147 -8.99 13.93 -12.04
CA GLN A 147 -9.68 13.07 -13.00
C GLN A 147 -10.91 12.37 -12.41
N VAL A 148 -11.04 12.35 -11.09
CA VAL A 148 -12.24 11.87 -10.41
C VAL A 148 -13.17 13.06 -10.16
N GLN A 149 -14.41 12.96 -10.64
CA GLN A 149 -15.42 13.98 -10.33
C GLN A 149 -15.57 14.09 -8.81
N LYS A 150 -15.56 15.33 -8.33
CA LYS A 150 -15.87 15.59 -6.91
C LYS A 150 -17.32 15.19 -6.64
N PRO A 151 -17.59 14.54 -5.52
CA PRO A 151 -18.95 14.25 -5.09
C PRO A 151 -19.74 15.52 -4.82
#